data_b846831a5c0812fd12679c4c02e7fee8
#
_entry.id   b846831a5c0812fd12679c4c02e7fee8
#
_cell.length_a   1.000
_cell.length_b   1.000
_cell.length_c   1.000
_cell.angle_alpha   90.00
_cell.angle_beta   90.00
_cell.angle_gamma   90.00
#
_symmetry.space_group_name_H-M   'P 1'
#
loop_
_entity.id
_entity.type
_entity.pdbx_description
1 polymer ?
#
loop_
_entity_poly.entity_id
_entity_poly.type
_entity_poly.pdbx_seq_one_letter_code
_entity_poly.pdbx_strand_id
1 'polypeptide(L)'
;ISRRGEDILFSASDDGYIGIWDPRQKAAVDFIETRFPVTAIALAEAGNELYSGSIDNDIKVWDLRKKQVAYSLVGHTDTITSLAVSPDSQTLLSNSHDSTVRTWDIRPFAPTERHIRTFDGATAGMDKYLTKATWDTKGKRIAAGSGDRSVVIWEASTGKLLQKLPGHKGSINDVRFAPNDVPLMLSASTDRNLILGSLST
;
A
#
# COMPACT_ATOMS: atom_id res chain seq x y z
N ILE A 1 5.83 11.10 0.90
CA ILE A 1 6.15 12.50 0.56
C ILE A 1 4.82 13.22 0.34
N SER A 2 4.66 14.38 0.98
CA SER A 2 3.49 15.24 0.72
C SER A 2 3.52 15.73 -0.73
N ARG A 3 2.40 15.66 -1.42
CA ARG A 3 2.27 16.17 -2.80
C ARG A 3 1.86 17.64 -2.88
N ARG A 4 1.53 18.27 -1.76
CA ARG A 4 1.10 19.69 -1.68
C ARG A 4 2.04 20.49 -0.79
N GLY A 5 3.04 21.13 -1.41
CA GLY A 5 3.63 22.39 -0.95
C GLY A 5 4.62 22.38 0.22
N GLU A 6 4.63 21.34 1.05
CA GLU A 6 5.68 21.14 2.06
C GLU A 6 6.34 19.79 1.80
N ASP A 7 7.66 19.82 1.61
CA ASP A 7 8.48 18.62 1.37
C ASP A 7 8.67 17.83 2.68
N ILE A 8 7.56 17.41 3.31
CA ILE A 8 7.59 16.60 4.52
C ILE A 8 7.61 15.12 4.15
N LEU A 9 8.53 14.39 4.77
CA LEU A 9 8.66 12.95 4.64
C LEU A 9 8.12 12.26 5.89
N PHE A 10 7.56 11.07 5.69
CA PHE A 10 7.14 10.19 6.78
C PHE A 10 7.86 8.85 6.67
N SER A 11 8.31 8.33 7.80
CA SER A 11 8.94 7.01 7.89
C SER A 11 8.17 6.12 8.87
N ALA A 12 8.04 4.85 8.51
CA ALA A 12 7.53 3.81 9.39
C ALA A 12 8.69 3.01 9.98
N SER A 13 8.56 2.57 11.22
CA SER A 13 9.62 1.83 11.89
C SER A 13 9.06 0.69 12.76
N ASP A 14 9.87 -0.35 12.91
CA ASP A 14 9.57 -1.50 13.78
C ASP A 14 9.62 -1.14 15.27
N ASP A 15 10.20 0.01 15.61
CA ASP A 15 10.24 0.53 16.99
C ASP A 15 8.90 1.10 17.46
N GLY A 16 7.89 1.09 16.60
CA GLY A 16 6.56 1.59 16.92
C GLY A 16 6.41 3.10 16.75
N TYR A 17 7.30 3.75 16.00
CA TYR A 17 7.20 5.17 15.72
C TYR A 17 7.00 5.45 14.23
N ILE A 18 6.24 6.50 13.96
CA ILE A 18 6.18 7.14 12.64
C ILE A 18 6.95 8.45 12.74
N GLY A 19 8.08 8.55 12.08
CA GLY A 19 8.89 9.77 12.05
C GLY A 19 8.37 10.77 11.03
N ILE A 20 8.38 12.05 11.40
CA ILE A 20 8.04 13.20 10.56
C ILE A 20 9.32 13.99 10.31
N TRP A 21 9.68 14.19 9.03
CA TRP A 21 10.96 14.74 8.63
C TRP A 21 10.77 15.91 7.68
N ASP A 22 11.50 17.00 7.95
CA ASP A 22 11.69 18.10 7.03
C ASP A 22 13.10 17.99 6.44
N PRO A 23 13.27 17.80 5.11
CA PRO A 23 14.59 17.66 4.48
C PRO A 23 15.54 18.85 4.73
N ARG A 24 15.01 19.99 5.15
CA ARG A 24 15.79 21.19 5.49
C ARG A 24 16.39 21.11 6.91
N GLN A 25 15.98 20.13 7.72
CA GLN A 25 16.43 19.93 9.10
C GLN A 25 17.24 18.63 9.23
N LYS A 26 18.22 18.62 10.14
CA LYS A 26 19.10 17.46 10.38
C LYS A 26 18.43 16.36 11.23
N ALA A 27 17.44 16.72 12.02
CA ALA A 27 16.73 15.80 12.91
C ALA A 27 15.27 15.67 12.49
N ALA A 28 14.60 14.62 12.95
CA ALA A 28 13.16 14.51 12.80
C ALA A 28 12.47 15.72 13.44
N VAL A 29 11.47 16.24 12.75
CA VAL A 29 10.66 17.36 13.27
C VAL A 29 9.79 16.88 14.42
N ASP A 30 9.29 15.64 14.30
CA ASP A 30 8.35 15.08 15.25
C ASP A 30 8.20 13.57 15.09
N PHE A 31 7.50 12.94 16.04
CA PHE A 31 7.17 11.53 16.02
C PHE A 31 5.72 11.30 16.44
N ILE A 32 5.09 10.29 15.83
CA ILE A 32 3.83 9.75 16.28
C ILE A 32 4.12 8.37 16.87
N GLU A 33 3.84 8.20 18.17
CA GLU A 33 3.96 6.92 18.84
C GLU A 33 2.78 6.03 18.49
N THR A 34 3.08 4.81 18.06
CA THR A 34 2.12 3.75 17.77
C THR A 34 2.29 2.62 18.78
N ARG A 35 1.26 1.82 18.98
CA ARG A 35 1.32 0.72 19.95
C ARG A 35 2.15 -0.47 19.45
N PHE A 36 2.27 -0.62 18.14
CA PHE A 36 2.86 -1.78 17.48
C PHE A 36 3.79 -1.35 16.35
N PRO A 37 4.73 -2.22 15.93
CA PRO A 37 5.55 -2.02 14.75
C PRO A 37 4.74 -1.58 13.54
N VAL A 38 5.21 -0.57 12.82
CA VAL A 38 4.55 -0.02 11.63
C VAL A 38 5.21 -0.56 10.38
N THR A 39 4.49 -1.38 9.64
CA THR A 39 4.99 -2.10 8.45
C THR A 39 4.73 -1.36 7.15
N ALA A 40 3.72 -0.50 7.13
CA ALA A 40 3.33 0.25 5.94
C ALA A 40 2.73 1.61 6.31
N ILE A 41 3.00 2.63 5.49
CA ILE A 41 2.36 3.94 5.59
C ILE A 41 1.96 4.46 4.21
N ALA A 42 0.89 5.24 4.18
CA ALA A 42 0.49 6.04 3.04
C ALA A 42 -0.05 7.39 3.53
N LEU A 43 0.16 8.44 2.74
CA LEU A 43 -0.29 9.79 3.06
C LEU A 43 -1.48 10.16 2.17
N ALA A 44 -2.51 10.76 2.75
CA ALA A 44 -3.59 11.38 1.99
C ALA A 44 -3.04 12.53 1.14
N GLU A 45 -3.56 12.71 -0.08
CA GLU A 45 -3.10 13.77 -0.98
C GLU A 45 -3.29 15.18 -0.37
N ALA A 46 -4.34 15.36 0.42
CA ALA A 46 -4.59 16.60 1.14
C ALA A 46 -3.56 16.91 2.24
N GLY A 47 -2.73 15.93 2.64
CA GLY A 47 -1.69 16.05 3.65
C GLY A 47 -2.20 16.19 5.09
N ASN A 48 -3.48 15.94 5.34
CA ASN A 48 -4.11 16.05 6.66
C ASN A 48 -4.29 14.70 7.37
N GLU A 49 -4.23 13.60 6.64
CA GLU A 49 -4.38 12.24 7.17
C GLU A 49 -3.23 11.34 6.74
N LEU A 50 -2.81 10.48 7.65
CA LEU A 50 -1.83 9.42 7.42
C LEU A 50 -2.49 8.07 7.69
N TYR A 51 -2.22 7.11 6.84
CA TYR A 51 -2.65 5.72 6.99
C TYR A 51 -1.45 4.89 7.42
N SER A 52 -1.58 4.12 8.50
CA SER A 52 -0.56 3.19 8.96
C SER A 52 -1.11 1.78 9.06
N GLY A 53 -0.37 0.82 8.52
CA GLY A 53 -0.60 -0.61 8.68
C GLY A 53 0.42 -1.21 9.63
N SER A 54 0.00 -2.20 10.40
CA SER A 54 0.80 -2.78 11.47
C SER A 54 0.61 -4.30 11.54
N ILE A 55 1.32 -4.91 12.47
CA ILE A 55 1.20 -6.34 12.82
C ILE A 55 -0.08 -6.65 13.61
N ASP A 56 -0.83 -5.65 14.04
CA ASP A 56 -2.13 -5.81 14.73
C ASP A 56 -3.30 -5.98 13.76
N ASN A 57 -3.03 -6.12 12.47
CA ASN A 57 -3.96 -6.39 11.38
C ASN A 57 -4.88 -5.21 11.01
N ASP A 58 -4.83 -4.13 11.76
CA ASP A 58 -5.65 -2.95 11.54
C ASP A 58 -4.89 -1.87 10.75
N ILE A 59 -5.64 -1.12 9.96
CA ILE A 59 -5.13 0.10 9.35
C ILE A 59 -5.65 1.27 10.19
N LYS A 60 -4.73 2.04 10.79
CA LYS A 60 -5.08 3.23 11.56
C LYS A 60 -5.01 4.48 10.67
N VAL A 61 -6.01 5.30 10.79
CA VAL A 61 -6.09 6.60 10.13
C VAL A 61 -5.83 7.68 11.15
N TRP A 62 -4.76 8.44 10.93
CA TRP A 62 -4.29 9.48 11.85
C TRP A 62 -4.67 10.86 11.34
N ASP A 63 -5.29 11.65 12.20
CA ASP A 63 -5.40 13.10 12.01
C ASP A 63 -4.04 13.73 12.36
N LEU A 64 -3.32 14.20 11.36
CA LEU A 64 -1.97 14.77 11.55
C LEU A 64 -1.94 16.08 12.36
N ARG A 65 -3.05 16.81 12.40
CA ARG A 65 -3.17 18.05 13.20
C ARG A 65 -3.29 17.73 14.69
N LYS A 66 -4.08 16.68 15.00
CA LYS A 66 -4.33 16.26 16.39
C LYS A 66 -3.32 15.23 16.86
N LYS A 67 -2.59 14.58 15.92
CA LYS A 67 -1.69 13.43 16.17
C LYS A 67 -2.39 12.29 16.91
N GLN A 68 -3.62 12.03 16.55
CA GLN A 68 -4.46 11.00 17.16
C GLN A 68 -5.11 10.14 16.07
N VAL A 69 -5.43 8.91 16.44
CA VAL A 69 -6.20 8.01 15.57
C VAL A 69 -7.60 8.59 15.42
N ALA A 70 -8.00 8.90 14.20
CA ALA A 70 -9.35 9.35 13.87
C ALA A 70 -10.33 8.17 13.80
N TYR A 71 -9.91 7.08 13.15
CA TYR A 71 -10.65 5.82 13.05
C TYR A 71 -9.72 4.68 12.60
N SER A 72 -10.22 3.45 12.65
CA SER A 72 -9.51 2.27 12.15
C SER A 72 -10.31 1.57 11.06
N LEU A 73 -9.61 0.99 10.07
CA LEU A 73 -10.16 0.14 9.04
C LEU A 73 -9.83 -1.31 9.45
N VAL A 74 -10.85 -2.02 9.90
CA VAL A 74 -10.74 -3.37 10.46
C VAL A 74 -11.24 -4.38 9.44
N GLY A 75 -10.53 -5.51 9.30
CA GLY A 75 -10.99 -6.59 8.44
C GLY A 75 -9.90 -7.54 7.96
N HIS A 76 -8.65 -7.11 7.82
CA HIS A 76 -7.55 -8.05 7.59
C HIS A 76 -7.33 -8.95 8.82
N THR A 77 -6.82 -10.16 8.59
CA THR A 77 -6.63 -11.17 9.64
C THR A 77 -5.14 -11.47 9.90
N ASP A 78 -4.24 -10.80 9.22
CA ASP A 78 -2.79 -10.88 9.44
C ASP A 78 -2.15 -9.52 9.10
N THR A 79 -0.86 -9.38 9.35
CA THR A 79 -0.04 -8.18 9.18
C THR A 79 -0.30 -7.45 7.87
N ILE A 80 -0.46 -6.13 7.93
CA ILE A 80 -0.52 -5.27 6.76
C ILE A 80 0.88 -5.11 6.17
N THR A 81 1.06 -5.38 4.89
CA THR A 81 2.37 -5.34 4.23
C THR A 81 2.59 -4.11 3.36
N SER A 82 1.51 -3.54 2.84
CA SER A 82 1.60 -2.28 2.09
C SER A 82 0.29 -1.51 2.08
N LEU A 83 0.40 -0.20 1.89
CA LEU A 83 -0.70 0.73 1.72
C LEU A 83 -0.43 1.63 0.52
N ALA A 84 -1.45 1.93 -0.27
CA ALA A 84 -1.37 2.85 -1.39
C ALA A 84 -2.69 3.60 -1.59
N VAL A 85 -2.65 4.93 -1.66
CA VAL A 85 -3.82 5.74 -1.98
C VAL A 85 -4.04 5.73 -3.49
N SER A 86 -5.29 5.61 -3.92
CA SER A 86 -5.68 5.66 -5.33
C SER A 86 -5.36 7.03 -5.96
N PRO A 87 -5.18 7.12 -7.28
CA PRO A 87 -4.89 8.38 -7.95
C PRO A 87 -5.98 9.44 -7.80
N ASP A 88 -7.23 9.04 -7.57
CA ASP A 88 -8.35 9.94 -7.30
C ASP A 88 -8.51 10.32 -5.82
N SER A 89 -7.62 9.79 -4.96
CA SER A 89 -7.60 10.03 -3.51
C SER A 89 -8.88 9.64 -2.75
N GLN A 90 -9.71 8.76 -3.33
CA GLN A 90 -10.96 8.33 -2.72
C GLN A 90 -10.89 6.94 -2.09
N THR A 91 -9.87 6.16 -2.47
CA THR A 91 -9.75 4.75 -2.07
C THR A 91 -8.35 4.45 -1.58
N LEU A 92 -8.25 3.72 -0.48
CA LEU A 92 -6.99 3.15 0.01
C LEU A 92 -6.91 1.69 -0.41
N LEU A 93 -5.76 1.28 -0.91
CA LEU A 93 -5.39 -0.10 -1.19
C LEU A 93 -4.54 -0.62 -0.04
N SER A 94 -4.82 -1.81 0.42
CA SER A 94 -3.99 -2.53 1.40
C SER A 94 -3.65 -3.92 0.91
N ASN A 95 -2.45 -4.38 1.22
CA ASN A 95 -2.03 -5.78 1.06
C ASN A 95 -1.68 -6.35 2.42
N SER A 96 -1.93 -7.64 2.64
CA SER A 96 -1.71 -8.31 3.92
C SER A 96 -1.14 -9.72 3.76
N HIS A 97 -0.51 -10.20 4.82
CA HIS A 97 -0.10 -11.60 4.95
C HIS A 97 -1.27 -12.59 5.02
N ASP A 98 -2.51 -12.11 5.16
CA ASP A 98 -3.72 -12.95 5.03
C ASP A 98 -3.97 -13.39 3.58
N SER A 99 -3.06 -13.07 2.67
CA SER A 99 -3.14 -13.37 1.24
C SER A 99 -4.28 -12.66 0.51
N THR A 100 -4.78 -11.57 1.06
CA THR A 100 -5.77 -10.71 0.41
C THR A 100 -5.23 -9.30 0.17
N VAL A 101 -5.68 -8.72 -0.94
CA VAL A 101 -5.57 -7.29 -1.20
C VAL A 101 -6.96 -6.69 -1.03
N ARG A 102 -7.07 -5.54 -0.35
CA ARG A 102 -8.38 -4.92 -0.09
C ARG A 102 -8.40 -3.45 -0.47
N THR A 103 -9.60 -2.97 -0.79
CA THR A 103 -9.86 -1.55 -1.01
C THR A 103 -10.84 -1.00 0.01
N TRP A 104 -10.60 0.24 0.43
CA TRP A 104 -11.34 0.93 1.49
C TRP A 104 -11.74 2.33 1.05
N ASP A 105 -12.96 2.74 1.38
CA ASP A 105 -13.45 4.09 1.15
C ASP A 105 -12.84 5.05 2.19
N ILE A 106 -12.02 5.99 1.73
CA ILE A 106 -11.36 6.99 2.58
C ILE A 106 -11.96 8.38 2.46
N ARG A 107 -13.10 8.51 1.79
CA ARG A 107 -13.79 9.80 1.69
C ARG A 107 -14.24 10.31 3.06
N PRO A 108 -14.25 11.62 3.30
CA PRO A 108 -14.57 12.20 4.62
C PRO A 108 -15.95 11.80 5.18
N PHE A 109 -16.92 11.62 4.31
CA PHE A 109 -18.32 11.30 4.68
C PHE A 109 -18.73 9.87 4.28
N ALA A 110 -17.75 8.96 4.17
CA ALA A 110 -18.05 7.57 3.86
C ALA A 110 -18.83 6.89 4.99
N PRO A 111 -19.62 5.83 4.68
CA PRO A 111 -20.30 5.03 5.69
C PRO A 111 -19.34 4.45 6.72
N THR A 112 -19.86 3.98 7.86
CA THR A 112 -19.05 3.35 8.91
C THR A 112 -18.34 2.10 8.41
N GLU A 113 -19.00 1.30 7.57
CA GLU A 113 -18.39 0.17 6.87
C GLU A 113 -17.67 0.69 5.62
N ARG A 114 -16.37 0.81 5.73
CA ARG A 114 -15.50 1.39 4.69
C ARG A 114 -14.90 0.38 3.74
N HIS A 115 -15.04 -0.92 4.02
CA HIS A 115 -14.55 -1.97 3.13
C HIS A 115 -15.34 -1.97 1.82
N ILE A 116 -14.63 -1.85 0.68
CA ILE A 116 -15.24 -1.85 -0.65
C ILE A 116 -15.14 -3.24 -1.27
N ARG A 117 -13.93 -3.81 -1.30
CA ARG A 117 -13.68 -5.06 -2.02
C ARG A 117 -12.44 -5.80 -1.52
N THR A 118 -12.50 -7.13 -1.65
CA THR A 118 -11.36 -8.03 -1.46
C THR A 118 -10.95 -8.61 -2.81
N PHE A 119 -9.64 -8.72 -3.03
CA PHE A 119 -9.01 -9.30 -4.21
C PHE A 119 -8.18 -10.49 -3.76
N ASP A 120 -8.44 -11.65 -4.37
CA ASP A 120 -7.76 -12.90 -4.09
C ASP A 120 -6.77 -13.26 -5.20
N GLY A 121 -5.83 -14.16 -4.90
CA GLY A 121 -4.90 -14.71 -5.89
C GLY A 121 -3.43 -14.33 -5.70
N ALA A 122 -3.12 -13.29 -4.92
CA ALA A 122 -1.77 -13.00 -4.46
C ALA A 122 -1.56 -13.65 -3.10
N THR A 123 -0.65 -14.62 -3.02
CA THR A 123 -0.36 -15.34 -1.77
C THR A 123 0.82 -14.72 -1.02
N ALA A 124 0.76 -14.72 0.30
CA ALA A 124 1.82 -14.16 1.13
C ALA A 124 3.15 -14.93 1.07
N GLY A 125 3.13 -16.19 0.66
CA GLY A 125 4.32 -17.05 0.69
C GLY A 125 4.73 -17.48 2.11
N MET A 126 5.57 -18.50 2.18
CA MET A 126 6.03 -19.06 3.48
C MET A 126 6.97 -18.12 4.23
N ASP A 127 7.77 -17.34 3.50
CA ASP A 127 8.77 -16.44 4.09
C ASP A 127 8.17 -15.14 4.63
N LYS A 128 6.88 -14.91 4.41
CA LYS A 128 6.13 -13.71 4.85
C LYS A 128 6.86 -12.39 4.57
N TYR A 129 7.42 -12.23 3.36
CA TYR A 129 8.00 -10.96 2.94
C TYR A 129 6.94 -9.87 2.84
N LEU A 130 7.33 -8.63 3.12
CA LEU A 130 6.47 -7.45 2.95
C LEU A 130 6.27 -7.15 1.46
N THR A 131 5.33 -7.85 0.85
CA THR A 131 4.97 -7.67 -0.55
C THR A 131 4.12 -6.42 -0.74
N LYS A 132 4.31 -5.72 -1.86
CA LYS A 132 3.61 -4.46 -2.12
C LYS A 132 2.56 -4.61 -3.19
N ALA A 133 1.47 -3.86 -3.01
CA ALA A 133 0.44 -3.65 -4.01
C ALA A 133 0.42 -2.19 -4.47
N THR A 134 -0.01 -1.95 -5.70
CA THR A 134 -0.01 -0.62 -6.32
C THR A 134 -1.19 -0.42 -7.27
N TRP A 135 -1.57 0.84 -7.47
CA TRP A 135 -2.50 1.29 -8.48
C TRP A 135 -1.80 1.60 -9.81
N ASP A 136 -2.50 1.44 -10.91
CA ASP A 136 -2.10 2.09 -12.16
C ASP A 136 -2.41 3.61 -12.10
N THR A 137 -1.88 4.36 -13.05
CA THR A 137 -2.02 5.83 -13.09
C THR A 137 -3.47 6.31 -13.22
N LYS A 138 -4.37 5.48 -13.72
CA LYS A 138 -5.80 5.80 -13.90
C LYS A 138 -6.69 5.25 -12.78
N GLY A 139 -6.15 4.50 -11.82
CA GLY A 139 -6.94 3.84 -10.78
C GLY A 139 -7.83 2.71 -11.29
N LYS A 140 -7.61 2.22 -12.51
CA LYS A 140 -8.42 1.17 -13.13
C LYS A 140 -7.92 -0.23 -12.83
N ARG A 141 -6.62 -0.38 -12.61
CA ARG A 141 -5.97 -1.67 -12.35
C ARG A 141 -5.20 -1.60 -11.03
N ILE A 142 -5.16 -2.75 -10.38
CA ILE A 142 -4.38 -3.00 -9.17
C ILE A 142 -3.40 -4.12 -9.52
N ALA A 143 -2.16 -4.01 -9.07
CA ALA A 143 -1.19 -5.09 -9.15
C ALA A 143 -0.57 -5.35 -7.78
N ALA A 144 -0.30 -6.61 -7.48
CA ALA A 144 0.42 -7.03 -6.28
C ALA A 144 1.48 -8.09 -6.60
N GLY A 145 2.58 -8.01 -5.87
CA GLY A 145 3.56 -9.09 -5.81
C GLY A 145 3.01 -10.25 -4.98
N SER A 146 3.38 -11.47 -5.38
CA SER A 146 2.96 -12.69 -4.72
C SER A 146 4.15 -13.56 -4.32
N GLY A 147 4.00 -14.28 -3.21
CA GLY A 147 4.96 -15.26 -2.72
C GLY A 147 5.07 -16.49 -3.63
N ASP A 148 4.11 -16.72 -4.51
CA ASP A 148 4.14 -17.80 -5.51
C ASP A 148 4.95 -17.44 -6.78
N ARG A 149 5.75 -16.37 -6.75
CA ARG A 149 6.66 -15.92 -7.82
C ARG A 149 5.94 -15.26 -9.01
N SER A 150 4.68 -14.89 -8.85
CA SER A 150 3.89 -14.24 -9.90
C SER A 150 3.51 -12.81 -9.52
N VAL A 151 3.30 -11.96 -10.51
CA VAL A 151 2.57 -10.71 -10.34
C VAL A 151 1.11 -10.97 -10.66
N VAL A 152 0.23 -10.48 -9.82
CA VAL A 152 -1.22 -10.62 -10.00
C VAL A 152 -1.81 -9.24 -10.29
N ILE A 153 -2.67 -9.17 -11.31
CA ILE A 153 -3.29 -7.92 -11.77
C ILE A 153 -4.80 -8.10 -11.81
N TRP A 154 -5.52 -7.16 -11.21
CA TRP A 154 -6.98 -7.13 -11.19
C TRP A 154 -7.54 -5.83 -11.78
N GLU A 155 -8.77 -5.92 -12.26
CA GLU A 155 -9.60 -4.75 -12.52
C GLU A 155 -10.14 -4.21 -11.18
N ALA A 156 -9.85 -2.95 -10.87
CA ALA A 156 -10.18 -2.35 -9.57
C ALA A 156 -11.69 -2.28 -9.31
N SER A 157 -12.47 -1.96 -10.34
CA SER A 157 -13.92 -1.74 -10.25
C SER A 157 -14.72 -3.02 -10.03
N THR A 158 -14.31 -4.13 -10.65
CA THR A 158 -15.04 -5.41 -10.60
C THR A 158 -14.41 -6.43 -9.65
N GLY A 159 -13.11 -6.30 -9.38
CA GLY A 159 -12.31 -7.31 -8.68
C GLY A 159 -11.89 -8.49 -9.56
N LYS A 160 -12.21 -8.44 -10.84
CA LYS A 160 -11.87 -9.52 -11.78
C LYS A 160 -10.36 -9.64 -11.93
N LEU A 161 -9.85 -10.86 -11.78
CA LEU A 161 -8.48 -11.19 -12.12
C LEU A 161 -8.28 -11.01 -13.64
N LEU A 162 -7.38 -10.11 -14.01
CA LEU A 162 -7.04 -9.85 -15.40
C LEU A 162 -5.88 -10.73 -15.87
N GLN A 163 -4.79 -10.72 -15.10
CA GLN A 163 -3.57 -11.42 -15.48
C GLN A 163 -2.85 -11.95 -14.24
N LYS A 164 -2.19 -13.09 -14.41
CA LYS A 164 -1.22 -13.63 -13.47
C LYS A 164 0.06 -13.91 -14.24
N LEU A 165 1.10 -13.13 -13.97
CA LEU A 165 2.33 -13.09 -14.75
C LEU A 165 3.43 -13.85 -14.02
N PRO A 166 3.80 -15.06 -14.45
CA PRO A 166 4.96 -15.78 -13.95
C PRO A 166 6.25 -15.23 -14.57
N GLY A 167 7.40 -15.57 -14.01
CA GLY A 167 8.69 -15.22 -14.61
C GLY A 167 9.83 -15.16 -13.59
N HIS A 168 9.54 -14.75 -12.38
CA HIS A 168 10.50 -14.75 -11.29
C HIS A 168 10.72 -16.16 -10.70
N LYS A 169 11.89 -16.35 -10.11
CA LYS A 169 12.27 -17.58 -9.38
C LYS A 169 12.11 -17.47 -7.87
N GLY A 170 11.81 -16.26 -7.37
CA GLY A 170 11.58 -15.96 -5.97
C GLY A 170 10.31 -15.11 -5.76
N SER A 171 9.92 -14.88 -4.50
CA SER A 171 8.79 -14.04 -4.12
C SER A 171 8.94 -12.64 -4.70
N ILE A 172 7.85 -12.02 -5.12
CA ILE A 172 7.86 -10.68 -5.67
C ILE A 172 7.54 -9.67 -4.57
N ASN A 173 8.50 -8.79 -4.28
CA ASN A 173 8.41 -7.86 -3.17
C ASN A 173 7.76 -6.53 -3.56
N ASP A 174 8.02 -6.02 -4.75
CA ASP A 174 7.45 -4.76 -5.23
C ASP A 174 7.05 -4.83 -6.70
N VAL A 175 6.00 -4.12 -7.04
CA VAL A 175 5.47 -4.02 -8.40
C VAL A 175 5.10 -2.57 -8.66
N ARG A 176 5.44 -2.03 -9.84
CA ARG A 176 5.12 -0.65 -10.23
C ARG A 176 4.64 -0.60 -11.67
N PHE A 177 3.54 0.10 -11.92
CA PHE A 177 3.15 0.51 -13.27
C PHE A 177 3.99 1.69 -13.73
N ALA A 178 4.21 1.80 -15.03
CA ALA A 178 4.87 2.97 -15.61
C ALA A 178 4.04 4.24 -15.37
N PRO A 179 4.68 5.39 -15.07
CA PRO A 179 3.96 6.60 -14.66
C PRO A 179 3.19 7.31 -15.79
N ASN A 180 3.45 7.01 -17.06
CA ASN A 180 2.97 7.78 -18.21
C ASN A 180 1.98 7.00 -19.09
N ASP A 181 1.07 6.22 -18.52
CA ASP A 181 0.09 5.40 -19.25
C ASP A 181 0.70 4.44 -20.28
N VAL A 182 2.00 4.28 -20.26
CA VAL A 182 2.68 3.27 -21.08
C VAL A 182 2.33 1.89 -20.50
N PRO A 183 1.94 0.91 -21.33
CA PRO A 183 1.55 -0.40 -20.83
C PRO A 183 2.77 -1.23 -20.38
N LEU A 184 3.57 -0.67 -19.51
CA LEU A 184 4.74 -1.29 -18.92
C LEU A 184 4.57 -1.44 -17.40
N MET A 185 5.16 -2.49 -16.88
CA MET A 185 5.22 -2.78 -15.46
C MET A 185 6.60 -3.30 -15.08
N LEU A 186 7.11 -2.86 -13.95
CA LEU A 186 8.35 -3.32 -13.35
C LEU A 186 8.02 -4.16 -12.11
N SER A 187 8.67 -5.32 -11.96
CA SER A 187 8.60 -6.14 -10.76
C SER A 187 9.99 -6.42 -10.19
N ALA A 188 10.08 -6.46 -8.87
CA ALA A 188 11.29 -6.76 -8.11
C ALA A 188 11.09 -8.00 -7.24
N SER A 189 12.07 -8.90 -7.23
CA SER A 189 11.94 -10.19 -6.55
C SER A 189 13.16 -10.53 -5.69
N THR A 190 12.94 -11.44 -4.73
CA THR A 190 13.99 -12.06 -3.92
C THR A 190 15.00 -12.89 -4.75
N ASP A 191 14.67 -13.20 -6.00
CA ASP A 191 15.61 -13.84 -6.94
C ASP A 191 16.73 -12.90 -7.44
N ARG A 192 16.78 -11.66 -6.93
CA ARG A 192 17.76 -10.60 -7.25
C ARG A 192 17.61 -10.03 -8.66
N ASN A 193 16.47 -10.25 -9.30
CA ASN A 193 16.20 -9.72 -10.63
C ASN A 193 15.06 -8.68 -10.60
N LEU A 194 15.15 -7.79 -11.59
CA LEU A 194 14.06 -6.91 -11.99
C LEU A 194 13.53 -7.40 -13.34
N ILE A 195 12.23 -7.49 -13.48
CA ILE A 195 11.59 -7.82 -14.77
C ILE A 195 10.76 -6.62 -15.20
N LEU A 196 11.04 -6.13 -16.41
CA LEU A 196 10.21 -5.16 -17.11
C LEU A 196 9.34 -5.90 -18.10
N GLY A 197 8.04 -5.85 -17.92
CA GLY A 197 7.04 -6.51 -18.75
C GLY A 197 6.14 -5.52 -19.46
N SER A 198 5.73 -5.84 -20.71
CA SER A 198 4.67 -5.13 -21.40
C SER A 198 3.33 -5.78 -21.05
N LEU A 199 2.37 -4.94 -20.69
CA LEU A 199 0.99 -5.34 -20.48
C LEU A 199 0.27 -5.28 -21.81
N SER A 200 0.06 -6.44 -22.45
CA SER A 200 -0.82 -6.50 -23.61
C SER A 200 -2.26 -6.14 -23.19
N THR A 201 -2.86 -5.24 -23.94
CA THR A 201 -4.29 -4.89 -23.83
C THR A 201 -5.17 -6.06 -24.25
#